data_de51288058fb187e0baefb286a4ca868
#
_entry.id   de51288058fb187e0baefb286a4ca868
#
_cell.length_a   1.000
_cell.length_b   1.000
_cell.length_c   1.000
_cell.angle_alpha   90.00
_cell.angle_beta   90.00
_cell.angle_gamma   90.00
#
_symmetry.space_group_name_H-M   'P 1'
#
loop_
_entity.id
_entity.type
_entity.pdbx_description
1 polymer ?
#
loop_
_entity_poly.entity_id
_entity_poly.type
_entity_poly.pdbx_seq_one_letter_code
_entity_poly.pdbx_strand_id
1 'polypeptide(L)'
;MIKPQVILITGASSGFGKAIAEELVKGGYTVYGTSRKGCDFGNGVKMLSMDVRDRSSVQAAVNSVMDECGRIDVVINNAGVGISGALELATDDEIEWQMNTNFMGMVNVCNAVIPGMRVRRQGRIINISSIAGVMAVPFQGFYSASKFAIEGYSEALSMELYPFGVKVCVVEPGDFRTNFTANRAVSEATLNSEYGSCFKRTMAIIEKEENGGSKPEKLAKAVRRLVERKNPPFRTKVGPWFQVALAKVCHAVPYRLLAKGLRWFYKIK
;
A
#
# COMPACT_ATOMS: atom_id res chain seq x y z
N MET A 1 -10.70 -32.69 1.47
CA MET A 1 -10.76 -31.35 2.07
C MET A 1 -10.08 -30.38 1.11
N ILE A 2 -10.74 -29.27 0.75
CA ILE A 2 -10.14 -28.21 -0.07
C ILE A 2 -9.06 -27.56 0.81
N LYS A 3 -7.79 -27.57 0.34
CA LYS A 3 -6.70 -26.89 1.08
C LYS A 3 -7.00 -25.38 1.13
N PRO A 4 -6.82 -24.72 2.31
CA PRO A 4 -7.02 -23.27 2.41
C PRO A 4 -6.11 -22.52 1.45
N GLN A 5 -6.56 -21.36 0.97
CA GLN A 5 -5.74 -20.52 0.10
C GLN A 5 -4.51 -20.02 0.84
N VAL A 6 -3.38 -19.97 0.13
CA VAL A 6 -2.10 -19.48 0.63
C VAL A 6 -1.93 -18.01 0.26
N ILE A 7 -1.75 -17.18 1.26
CA ILE A 7 -1.69 -15.71 1.12
C ILE A 7 -0.35 -15.18 1.61
N LEU A 8 0.33 -14.43 0.76
CA LEU A 8 1.57 -13.71 1.11
C LEU A 8 1.28 -12.22 1.30
N ILE A 9 1.71 -11.63 2.43
CA ILE A 9 1.46 -10.22 2.77
C ILE A 9 2.79 -9.54 3.05
N THR A 10 3.11 -8.48 2.32
CA THR A 10 4.32 -7.71 2.58
C THR A 10 4.09 -6.63 3.64
N GLY A 11 5.10 -6.40 4.52
CA GLY A 11 5.01 -5.42 5.59
C GLY A 11 3.94 -5.76 6.64
N ALA A 12 3.87 -7.03 7.04
CA ALA A 12 2.84 -7.55 7.96
C ALA A 12 3.14 -7.30 9.44
N SER A 13 4.27 -6.67 9.80
CA SER A 13 4.67 -6.48 11.20
C SER A 13 3.87 -5.40 11.94
N SER A 14 3.18 -4.52 11.25
CA SER A 14 2.43 -3.42 11.86
C SER A 14 1.31 -2.89 10.96
N GLY A 15 0.53 -1.95 11.46
CA GLY A 15 -0.46 -1.18 10.70
C GLY A 15 -1.44 -2.04 9.92
N PHE A 16 -1.62 -1.72 8.65
CA PHE A 16 -2.55 -2.43 7.76
C PHE A 16 -2.16 -3.89 7.57
N GLY A 17 -0.86 -4.16 7.30
CA GLY A 17 -0.39 -5.51 7.03
C GLY A 17 -0.68 -6.47 8.17
N LYS A 18 -0.46 -6.03 9.43
CA LYS A 18 -0.79 -6.81 10.63
C LYS A 18 -2.30 -7.04 10.74
N ALA A 19 -3.11 -6.00 10.63
CA ALA A 19 -4.57 -6.12 10.72
C ALA A 19 -5.16 -7.03 9.63
N ILE A 20 -4.62 -6.94 8.40
CA ILE A 20 -5.03 -7.80 7.28
C ILE A 20 -4.64 -9.26 7.56
N ALA A 21 -3.40 -9.51 8.02
CA ALA A 21 -2.92 -10.84 8.32
C ALA A 21 -3.77 -11.51 9.39
N GLU A 22 -4.06 -10.83 10.49
CA GLU A 22 -4.90 -11.33 11.58
C GLU A 22 -6.34 -11.62 11.13
N GLU A 23 -6.93 -10.74 10.31
CA GLU A 23 -8.28 -10.93 9.78
C GLU A 23 -8.36 -12.16 8.85
N LEU A 24 -7.30 -12.40 8.05
CA LEU A 24 -7.26 -13.52 7.13
C LEU A 24 -6.99 -14.84 7.87
N VAL A 25 -6.14 -14.87 8.91
CA VAL A 25 -5.99 -16.05 9.77
C VAL A 25 -7.31 -16.44 10.42
N LYS A 26 -8.08 -15.47 10.95
CA LYS A 26 -9.44 -15.71 11.47
C LYS A 26 -10.39 -16.26 10.41
N GLY A 27 -10.14 -15.96 9.14
CA GLY A 27 -10.87 -16.51 8.00
C GLY A 27 -10.48 -17.93 7.60
N GLY A 28 -9.52 -18.57 8.27
CA GLY A 28 -9.06 -19.92 7.98
C GLY A 28 -8.06 -20.02 6.82
N TYR A 29 -7.45 -18.92 6.41
CA TYR A 29 -6.41 -18.89 5.37
C TYR A 29 -5.04 -19.26 5.94
N THR A 30 -4.17 -19.83 5.08
CA THR A 30 -2.74 -19.99 5.39
C THR A 30 -2.04 -18.67 5.06
N VAL A 31 -1.59 -17.94 6.07
CA VAL A 31 -1.06 -16.58 5.91
C VAL A 31 0.43 -16.52 6.20
N TYR A 32 1.21 -16.08 5.23
CA TYR A 32 2.61 -15.69 5.37
C TYR A 32 2.71 -14.17 5.38
N GLY A 33 3.23 -13.63 6.46
CA GLY A 33 3.56 -12.23 6.59
C GLY A 33 5.05 -12.01 6.38
N THR A 34 5.44 -10.84 5.87
CA THR A 34 6.87 -10.53 5.79
C THR A 34 7.22 -9.23 6.46
N SER A 35 8.43 -9.15 6.99
CA SER A 35 9.06 -7.94 7.51
C SER A 35 10.58 -8.04 7.41
N ARG A 36 11.29 -6.91 7.49
CA ARG A 36 12.76 -6.91 7.42
C ARG A 36 13.44 -7.66 8.56
N LYS A 37 12.82 -7.74 9.72
CA LYS A 37 13.42 -8.37 10.92
C LYS A 37 12.94 -9.79 11.20
N GLY A 38 11.91 -10.27 10.49
CA GLY A 38 11.19 -11.48 10.85
C GLY A 38 10.76 -11.42 12.34
N CYS A 39 9.51 -11.56 12.66
CA CYS A 39 9.06 -11.64 14.05
C CYS A 39 7.89 -12.60 14.11
N ASP A 40 7.92 -13.49 15.09
CA ASP A 40 6.76 -14.33 15.37
C ASP A 40 5.76 -13.53 16.24
N PHE A 41 4.52 -13.47 15.80
CA PHE A 41 3.45 -12.80 16.54
C PHE A 41 2.58 -13.77 17.35
N GLY A 42 2.83 -15.08 17.27
CA GLY A 42 2.05 -16.09 18.00
C GLY A 42 0.56 -16.16 17.65
N ASN A 43 0.14 -15.50 16.55
CA ASN A 43 -1.27 -15.35 16.15
C ASN A 43 -1.66 -16.16 14.91
N GLY A 44 -0.86 -17.17 14.55
CA GLY A 44 -1.09 -18.04 13.41
C GLY A 44 -0.59 -17.48 12.06
N VAL A 45 0.03 -16.31 12.06
CA VAL A 45 0.73 -15.76 10.88
C VAL A 45 2.15 -16.30 10.85
N LYS A 46 2.53 -16.96 9.77
CA LYS A 46 3.91 -17.43 9.55
C LYS A 46 4.75 -16.26 9.05
N MET A 47 5.66 -15.76 9.87
CA MET A 47 6.48 -14.61 9.53
C MET A 47 7.80 -15.00 8.88
N LEU A 48 8.12 -14.34 7.75
CA LEU A 48 9.37 -14.48 7.01
C LEU A 48 10.15 -13.16 7.01
N SER A 49 11.48 -13.27 7.01
CA SER A 49 12.35 -12.10 6.77
C SER A 49 12.36 -11.76 5.29
N MET A 50 12.07 -10.50 4.94
CA MET A 50 12.10 -10.04 3.56
C MET A 50 12.25 -8.51 3.49
N ASP A 51 13.25 -8.04 2.75
CA ASP A 51 13.30 -6.66 2.27
C ASP A 51 12.78 -6.61 0.83
N VAL A 52 11.67 -5.93 0.61
CA VAL A 52 11.04 -5.81 -0.72
C VAL A 52 11.94 -5.13 -1.75
N ARG A 53 12.92 -4.32 -1.32
CA ARG A 53 13.86 -3.62 -2.18
C ARG A 53 14.94 -4.55 -2.76
N ASP A 54 15.19 -5.68 -2.10
CA ASP A 54 16.17 -6.68 -2.50
C ASP A 54 15.48 -7.88 -3.19
N ARG A 55 15.73 -8.03 -4.49
CA ARG A 55 15.17 -9.12 -5.30
C ARG A 55 15.55 -10.50 -4.78
N SER A 56 16.76 -10.66 -4.27
CA SER A 56 17.24 -11.94 -3.74
C SER A 56 16.50 -12.31 -2.47
N SER A 57 16.29 -11.34 -1.57
CA SER A 57 15.47 -11.48 -0.36
C SER A 57 14.02 -11.82 -0.69
N VAL A 58 13.43 -11.15 -1.70
CA VAL A 58 12.07 -11.44 -2.16
C VAL A 58 11.97 -12.86 -2.72
N GLN A 59 12.90 -13.27 -3.57
CA GLN A 59 12.90 -14.61 -4.16
C GLN A 59 13.06 -15.70 -3.10
N ALA A 60 13.92 -15.50 -2.11
CA ALA A 60 14.11 -16.45 -1.01
C ALA A 60 12.82 -16.63 -0.20
N ALA A 61 12.14 -15.52 0.14
CA ALA A 61 10.86 -15.59 0.86
C ALA A 61 9.76 -16.28 0.05
N VAL A 62 9.65 -15.97 -1.25
CA VAL A 62 8.69 -16.64 -2.15
C VAL A 62 9.00 -18.13 -2.27
N ASN A 63 10.27 -18.52 -2.43
CA ASN A 63 10.69 -19.93 -2.50
C ASN A 63 10.32 -20.66 -1.22
N SER A 64 10.54 -20.09 -0.03
CA SER A 64 10.15 -20.72 1.24
C SER A 64 8.65 -21.04 1.30
N VAL A 65 7.79 -20.16 0.79
CA VAL A 65 6.35 -20.43 0.71
C VAL A 65 6.04 -21.49 -0.33
N MET A 66 6.73 -21.46 -1.47
CA MET A 66 6.54 -22.45 -2.55
C MET A 66 7.00 -23.84 -2.13
N ASP A 67 8.11 -23.95 -1.42
CA ASP A 67 8.64 -25.24 -0.91
C ASP A 67 7.69 -25.87 0.11
N GLU A 68 7.08 -25.05 1.00
CA GLU A 68 6.15 -25.55 2.02
C GLU A 68 4.74 -25.83 1.48
N CYS A 69 4.23 -24.95 0.61
CA CYS A 69 2.82 -24.97 0.19
C CYS A 69 2.61 -25.37 -1.27
N GLY A 70 3.63 -25.31 -2.12
CA GLY A 70 3.56 -25.54 -3.57
C GLY A 70 2.89 -24.42 -4.35
N ARG A 71 2.37 -23.37 -3.68
CA ARG A 71 1.63 -22.28 -4.32
C ARG A 71 1.52 -21.03 -3.48
N ILE A 72 1.30 -19.90 -4.14
CA ILE A 72 0.80 -18.65 -3.56
C ILE A 72 -0.47 -18.30 -4.35
N ASP A 73 -1.63 -18.27 -3.69
CA ASP A 73 -2.91 -18.00 -4.33
C ASP A 73 -3.21 -16.49 -4.38
N VAL A 74 -2.81 -15.78 -3.32
CA VAL A 74 -3.00 -14.33 -3.20
C VAL A 74 -1.72 -13.68 -2.71
N VAL A 75 -1.32 -12.59 -3.33
CA VAL A 75 -0.31 -11.69 -2.79
C VAL A 75 -0.93 -10.34 -2.45
N ILE A 76 -0.58 -9.80 -1.29
CA ILE A 76 -1.00 -8.48 -0.83
C ILE A 76 0.25 -7.63 -0.65
N ASN A 77 0.49 -6.74 -1.61
CA ASN A 77 1.59 -5.79 -1.59
C ASN A 77 1.20 -4.59 -0.72
N ASN A 78 1.61 -4.66 0.55
CA ASN A 78 1.27 -3.65 1.55
C ASN A 78 2.51 -2.89 2.07
N ALA A 79 3.72 -3.45 1.96
CA ALA A 79 4.94 -2.77 2.40
C ALA A 79 5.04 -1.36 1.81
N GLY A 80 5.31 -0.38 2.66
CA GLY A 80 5.42 1.01 2.24
C GLY A 80 5.91 1.91 3.36
N VAL A 81 6.45 3.03 2.96
CA VAL A 81 7.01 4.09 3.79
C VAL A 81 6.50 5.45 3.33
N GLY A 82 6.67 6.48 4.14
CA GLY A 82 6.34 7.84 3.77
C GLY A 82 7.44 8.81 4.17
N ILE A 83 7.75 9.74 3.26
CA ILE A 83 8.56 10.92 3.54
C ILE A 83 7.70 12.16 3.31
N SER A 84 7.85 13.14 4.17
CA SER A 84 7.22 14.45 4.03
C SER A 84 8.26 15.54 3.95
N GLY A 85 8.12 16.42 2.96
CA GLY A 85 8.99 17.55 2.72
C GLY A 85 8.62 18.29 1.42
N ALA A 86 9.25 19.45 1.21
CA ALA A 86 9.16 20.18 -0.06
C ALA A 86 9.87 19.38 -1.15
N LEU A 87 9.25 19.24 -2.30
CA LEU A 87 9.75 18.40 -3.39
C LEU A 87 11.15 18.79 -3.87
N GLU A 88 11.41 20.09 -3.98
CA GLU A 88 12.70 20.60 -4.46
C GLU A 88 13.86 20.46 -3.45
N LEU A 89 13.54 20.17 -2.18
CA LEU A 89 14.53 19.99 -1.11
C LEU A 89 14.75 18.53 -0.74
N ALA A 90 14.08 17.59 -1.42
CA ALA A 90 14.29 16.17 -1.20
C ALA A 90 15.64 15.73 -1.74
N THR A 91 16.36 14.92 -0.97
CA THR A 91 17.61 14.32 -1.41
C THR A 91 17.37 13.11 -2.32
N ASP A 92 18.37 12.76 -3.15
CA ASP A 92 18.27 11.56 -3.99
C ASP A 92 18.02 10.30 -3.15
N ASP A 93 18.69 10.17 -2.01
CA ASP A 93 18.49 9.03 -1.08
C ASP A 93 17.04 8.95 -0.57
N GLU A 94 16.43 10.08 -0.22
CA GLU A 94 15.04 10.13 0.23
C GLU A 94 14.08 9.70 -0.89
N ILE A 95 14.33 10.19 -2.12
CA ILE A 95 13.52 9.85 -3.31
C ILE A 95 13.67 8.36 -3.62
N GLU A 96 14.89 7.87 -3.70
CA GLU A 96 15.17 6.46 -3.98
C GLU A 96 14.58 5.55 -2.91
N TRP A 97 14.75 5.87 -1.64
CA TRP A 97 14.19 5.08 -0.55
C TRP A 97 12.66 4.99 -0.65
N GLN A 98 11.99 6.11 -0.92
CA GLN A 98 10.54 6.16 -1.09
C GLN A 98 10.07 5.32 -2.29
N MET A 99 10.69 5.53 -3.45
CA MET A 99 10.30 4.85 -4.69
C MET A 99 10.68 3.38 -4.67
N ASN A 100 11.89 3.05 -4.19
CA ASN A 100 12.37 1.67 -4.13
C ASN A 100 11.57 0.83 -3.14
N THR A 101 11.08 1.42 -2.04
CA THR A 101 10.25 0.67 -1.09
C THR A 101 8.82 0.51 -1.61
N ASN A 102 8.16 1.62 -2.00
CA ASN A 102 6.73 1.61 -2.29
C ASN A 102 6.40 1.02 -3.66
N PHE A 103 7.18 1.37 -4.67
CA PHE A 103 6.89 0.98 -6.05
C PHE A 103 7.76 -0.19 -6.52
N MET A 104 9.09 -0.03 -6.53
CA MET A 104 9.97 -1.10 -7.01
C MET A 104 9.88 -2.36 -6.15
N GLY A 105 9.69 -2.20 -4.82
CA GLY A 105 9.46 -3.33 -3.92
C GLY A 105 8.21 -4.12 -4.28
N MET A 106 7.12 -3.45 -4.60
CA MET A 106 5.91 -4.10 -5.11
C MET A 106 6.17 -4.82 -6.45
N VAL A 107 6.90 -4.18 -7.38
CA VAL A 107 7.27 -4.79 -8.67
C VAL A 107 8.12 -6.04 -8.46
N ASN A 108 9.10 -6.01 -7.56
CA ASN A 108 9.93 -7.17 -7.25
C ASN A 108 9.09 -8.35 -6.76
N VAL A 109 8.15 -8.11 -5.86
CA VAL A 109 7.25 -9.16 -5.36
C VAL A 109 6.33 -9.68 -6.46
N CYS A 110 5.73 -8.81 -7.27
CA CYS A 110 4.93 -9.21 -8.42
C CYS A 110 5.71 -10.12 -9.36
N ASN A 111 6.94 -9.73 -9.73
CA ASN A 111 7.80 -10.51 -10.63
C ASN A 111 8.13 -11.90 -10.07
N ALA A 112 8.27 -12.04 -8.76
CA ALA A 112 8.55 -13.33 -8.12
C ALA A 112 7.33 -14.27 -8.07
N VAL A 113 6.10 -13.73 -7.92
CA VAL A 113 4.89 -14.58 -7.76
C VAL A 113 4.12 -14.83 -9.06
N ILE A 114 4.17 -13.91 -10.02
CA ILE A 114 3.40 -13.98 -11.28
C ILE A 114 3.70 -15.25 -12.09
N PRO A 115 4.95 -15.70 -12.27
CA PRO A 115 5.23 -16.91 -13.06
C PRO A 115 4.45 -18.13 -12.54
N GLY A 116 4.44 -18.35 -11.22
CA GLY A 116 3.69 -19.45 -10.61
C GLY A 116 2.17 -19.30 -10.76
N MET A 117 1.63 -18.09 -10.60
CA MET A 117 0.21 -17.82 -10.81
C MET A 117 -0.20 -18.02 -12.27
N ARG A 118 0.62 -17.56 -13.21
CA ARG A 118 0.38 -17.69 -14.65
C ARG A 118 0.34 -19.14 -15.11
N VAL A 119 1.30 -19.98 -14.67
CA VAL A 119 1.33 -21.41 -14.97
C VAL A 119 0.07 -22.11 -14.48
N ARG A 120 -0.40 -21.80 -13.26
CA ARG A 120 -1.63 -22.35 -12.70
C ARG A 120 -2.90 -21.74 -13.29
N ARG A 121 -2.79 -20.69 -14.11
CA ARG A 121 -3.92 -19.87 -14.63
C ARG A 121 -4.88 -19.41 -13.54
N GLN A 122 -4.34 -19.15 -12.36
CA GLN A 122 -5.08 -18.75 -11.17
C GLN A 122 -4.18 -17.98 -10.23
N GLY A 123 -4.65 -16.82 -9.78
CA GLY A 123 -3.95 -16.00 -8.81
C GLY A 123 -4.66 -14.69 -8.55
N ARG A 124 -4.26 -14.02 -7.49
CA ARG A 124 -4.75 -12.67 -7.16
C ARG A 124 -3.64 -11.80 -6.60
N ILE A 125 -3.52 -10.61 -7.14
CA ILE A 125 -2.60 -9.57 -6.70
C ILE A 125 -3.44 -8.42 -6.14
N ILE A 126 -3.21 -8.04 -4.89
CA ILE A 126 -3.87 -6.90 -4.23
C ILE A 126 -2.79 -5.90 -3.85
N ASN A 127 -2.78 -4.76 -4.54
CA ASN A 127 -1.80 -3.69 -4.29
C ASN A 127 -2.43 -2.61 -3.40
N ILE A 128 -1.79 -2.32 -2.27
CA ILE A 128 -2.23 -1.25 -1.37
C ILE A 128 -1.65 0.08 -1.86
N SER A 129 -2.50 0.84 -2.55
CA SER A 129 -2.24 2.20 -2.99
C SER A 129 -2.59 3.21 -1.88
N SER A 130 -3.24 4.30 -2.23
CA SER A 130 -3.80 5.34 -1.35
C SER A 130 -4.74 6.22 -2.16
N ILE A 131 -5.61 6.99 -1.51
CA ILE A 131 -6.25 8.13 -2.17
C ILE A 131 -5.21 9.16 -2.65
N ALA A 132 -4.02 9.18 -2.04
CA ALA A 132 -2.87 9.96 -2.53
C ALA A 132 -2.31 9.45 -3.88
N GLY A 133 -2.74 8.28 -4.35
CA GLY A 133 -2.46 7.75 -5.70
C GLY A 133 -3.44 8.22 -6.76
N VAL A 134 -4.50 8.94 -6.38
CA VAL A 134 -5.47 9.54 -7.31
C VAL A 134 -5.58 11.06 -7.15
N MET A 135 -5.11 11.59 -6.02
CA MET A 135 -5.10 13.02 -5.71
C MET A 135 -3.88 13.33 -4.85
N ALA A 136 -2.91 14.07 -5.40
CA ALA A 136 -1.66 14.36 -4.71
C ALA A 136 -1.85 15.20 -3.44
N VAL A 137 -1.05 14.90 -2.42
CA VAL A 137 -1.05 15.58 -1.12
C VAL A 137 0.17 16.50 -1.02
N PRO A 138 0.00 17.78 -0.67
CA PRO A 138 1.13 18.71 -0.51
C PRO A 138 2.10 18.23 0.55
N PHE A 139 3.39 18.47 0.34
CA PHE A 139 4.49 17.99 1.17
C PHE A 139 4.62 16.46 1.33
N GLN A 140 3.84 15.71 0.56
CA GLN A 140 3.95 14.26 0.39
C GLN A 140 4.04 13.90 -1.10
N GLY A 141 4.75 14.71 -1.88
CA GLY A 141 4.76 14.59 -3.34
C GLY A 141 5.36 13.29 -3.83
N PHE A 142 6.52 12.85 -3.31
CA PHE A 142 7.14 11.57 -3.69
C PHE A 142 6.35 10.36 -3.17
N TYR A 143 5.70 10.48 -2.01
CA TYR A 143 4.74 9.46 -1.57
C TYR A 143 3.58 9.35 -2.57
N SER A 144 2.96 10.47 -2.93
CA SER A 144 1.89 10.50 -3.92
C SER A 144 2.36 9.93 -5.27
N ALA A 145 3.52 10.36 -5.77
CA ALA A 145 4.09 9.85 -7.01
C ALA A 145 4.27 8.33 -6.99
N SER A 146 4.78 7.77 -5.87
CA SER A 146 4.90 6.32 -5.71
C SER A 146 3.54 5.60 -5.76
N LYS A 147 2.49 6.22 -5.20
CA LYS A 147 1.13 5.66 -5.22
C LYS A 147 0.46 5.80 -6.59
N PHE A 148 0.68 6.90 -7.31
CA PHE A 148 0.27 7.03 -8.72
C PHE A 148 0.97 5.98 -9.60
N ALA A 149 2.26 5.71 -9.38
CA ALA A 149 2.98 4.66 -10.08
C ALA A 149 2.36 3.27 -9.84
N ILE A 150 1.94 2.96 -8.60
CA ILE A 150 1.22 1.72 -8.26
C ILE A 150 -0.11 1.63 -9.03
N GLU A 151 -0.88 2.73 -9.14
CA GLU A 151 -2.14 2.75 -9.89
C GLU A 151 -1.93 2.41 -11.36
N GLY A 152 -1.04 3.14 -12.05
CA GLY A 152 -0.75 2.91 -13.47
C GLY A 152 -0.19 1.52 -13.76
N TYR A 153 0.78 1.06 -12.94
CA TYR A 153 1.33 -0.29 -13.06
C TYR A 153 0.24 -1.36 -12.88
N SER A 154 -0.59 -1.22 -11.86
CA SER A 154 -1.64 -2.20 -11.57
C SER A 154 -2.70 -2.27 -12.67
N GLU A 155 -3.02 -1.12 -13.28
CA GLU A 155 -3.98 -1.05 -14.40
C GLU A 155 -3.46 -1.80 -15.62
N ALA A 156 -2.22 -1.53 -16.04
CA ALA A 156 -1.58 -2.25 -17.14
C ALA A 156 -1.48 -3.75 -16.83
N LEU A 157 -0.96 -4.10 -15.64
CA LEU A 157 -0.78 -5.48 -15.23
C LEU A 157 -2.11 -6.26 -15.20
N SER A 158 -3.22 -5.61 -14.86
CA SER A 158 -4.55 -6.25 -14.84
C SER A 158 -4.99 -6.71 -16.22
N MET A 159 -4.66 -5.93 -17.25
CA MET A 159 -4.96 -6.27 -18.66
C MET A 159 -4.02 -7.36 -19.19
N GLU A 160 -2.72 -7.24 -18.88
CA GLU A 160 -1.71 -8.21 -19.31
C GLU A 160 -1.94 -9.61 -18.70
N LEU A 161 -2.40 -9.68 -17.46
CA LEU A 161 -2.64 -10.94 -16.76
C LEU A 161 -4.03 -11.53 -16.97
N TYR A 162 -4.95 -10.79 -17.60
CA TYR A 162 -6.31 -11.24 -17.86
C TYR A 162 -6.37 -12.58 -18.64
N PRO A 163 -5.57 -12.79 -19.71
CA PRO A 163 -5.59 -14.07 -20.46
C PRO A 163 -5.12 -15.27 -19.63
N PHE A 164 -4.41 -15.02 -18.53
CA PHE A 164 -3.89 -16.05 -17.62
C PHE A 164 -4.77 -16.28 -16.39
N GLY A 165 -5.95 -15.65 -16.31
CA GLY A 165 -6.86 -15.83 -15.18
C GLY A 165 -6.37 -15.29 -13.86
N VAL A 166 -5.29 -14.49 -13.85
CA VAL A 166 -4.76 -13.82 -12.66
C VAL A 166 -5.44 -12.45 -12.51
N LYS A 167 -5.98 -12.18 -11.34
CA LYS A 167 -6.73 -10.95 -11.04
C LYS A 167 -5.86 -9.94 -10.30
N VAL A 168 -5.89 -8.70 -10.74
CA VAL A 168 -5.20 -7.58 -10.07
C VAL A 168 -6.26 -6.64 -9.49
N CYS A 169 -6.06 -6.25 -8.23
CA CYS A 169 -6.91 -5.30 -7.52
C CYS A 169 -6.06 -4.22 -6.86
N VAL A 170 -6.59 -3.01 -6.79
CA VAL A 170 -5.99 -1.91 -6.05
C VAL A 170 -6.92 -1.51 -4.91
N VAL A 171 -6.34 -1.31 -3.73
CA VAL A 171 -7.03 -0.74 -2.59
C VAL A 171 -6.47 0.65 -2.34
N GLU A 172 -7.36 1.63 -2.26
CA GLU A 172 -7.04 3.04 -2.10
C GLU A 172 -7.51 3.51 -0.69
N PRO A 173 -6.68 3.33 0.36
CA PRO A 173 -7.01 3.83 1.68
C PRO A 173 -7.01 5.36 1.72
N GLY A 174 -7.96 5.95 2.44
CA GLY A 174 -7.88 7.31 2.97
C GLY A 174 -7.11 7.33 4.28
N ASP A 175 -7.52 8.21 5.21
CA ASP A 175 -6.86 8.34 6.50
C ASP A 175 -7.29 7.24 7.47
N PHE A 176 -6.28 6.64 8.08
CA PHE A 176 -6.42 5.57 9.05
C PHE A 176 -5.47 5.76 10.22
N ARG A 177 -5.95 5.42 11.40
CA ARG A 177 -5.16 5.42 12.63
C ARG A 177 -4.20 4.24 12.63
N THR A 178 -2.96 4.47 12.21
CA THR A 178 -1.87 3.49 12.17
C THR A 178 -0.56 4.11 12.63
N ASN A 179 0.47 3.28 12.83
CA ASN A 179 1.83 3.77 13.11
C ASN A 179 2.52 4.41 11.89
N PHE A 180 1.83 4.53 10.75
CA PHE A 180 2.40 5.16 9.54
C PHE A 180 2.78 6.61 9.80
N THR A 181 1.90 7.37 10.48
CA THR A 181 2.14 8.77 10.88
C THR A 181 3.40 8.91 11.73
N ALA A 182 3.54 8.06 12.76
CA ALA A 182 4.69 8.09 13.66
C ALA A 182 6.00 7.63 12.99
N ASN A 183 5.92 6.77 11.97
CA ASN A 183 7.07 6.23 11.24
C ASN A 183 7.41 7.02 9.97
N ARG A 184 6.69 8.11 9.70
CA ARG A 184 6.94 8.97 8.55
C ARG A 184 8.25 9.73 8.76
N ALA A 185 9.15 9.65 7.79
CA ALA A 185 10.34 10.49 7.76
C ALA A 185 9.96 11.95 7.44
N VAL A 186 10.63 12.89 8.08
CA VAL A 186 10.42 14.31 7.87
C VAL A 186 11.74 14.92 7.39
N SER A 187 11.69 15.63 6.26
CA SER A 187 12.86 16.31 5.71
C SER A 187 13.29 17.48 6.58
N GLU A 188 14.49 17.39 7.17
CA GLU A 188 15.07 18.48 7.97
C GLU A 188 15.35 19.72 7.12
N ALA A 189 15.76 19.53 5.87
CA ALA A 189 15.96 20.63 4.93
C ALA A 189 14.70 21.47 4.77
N THR A 190 13.53 20.82 4.70
CA THR A 190 12.24 21.52 4.62
C THR A 190 11.92 22.30 5.90
N LEU A 191 12.20 21.73 7.07
CA LEU A 191 11.93 22.38 8.35
C LEU A 191 12.73 23.68 8.53
N ASN A 192 13.95 23.71 7.99
CA ASN A 192 14.89 24.83 8.10
C ASN A 192 14.85 25.81 6.91
N SER A 193 13.87 25.64 6.00
CA SER A 193 13.71 26.47 4.81
C SER A 193 12.54 27.46 4.92
N GLU A 194 12.33 28.24 3.87
CA GLU A 194 11.18 29.13 3.71
C GLU A 194 9.85 28.39 3.78
N TYR A 195 9.83 27.09 3.47
CA TYR A 195 8.66 26.22 3.58
C TYR A 195 8.31 25.85 5.03
N GLY A 196 9.24 25.95 5.98
CA GLY A 196 9.15 25.37 7.32
C GLY A 196 7.87 25.71 8.07
N SER A 197 7.43 26.97 8.03
CA SER A 197 6.21 27.40 8.71
C SER A 197 4.94 26.87 8.03
N CYS A 198 4.89 26.85 6.70
CA CYS A 198 3.79 26.30 5.93
C CYS A 198 3.74 24.78 6.08
N PHE A 199 4.87 24.12 5.98
CA PHE A 199 5.05 22.69 6.19
C PHE A 199 4.50 22.23 7.55
N LYS A 200 4.93 22.84 8.65
CA LYS A 200 4.47 22.51 10.01
C LYS A 200 2.94 22.61 10.13
N ARG A 201 2.33 23.67 9.58
CA ARG A 201 0.87 23.82 9.60
C ARG A 201 0.16 22.75 8.80
N THR A 202 0.67 22.44 7.61
CA THR A 202 0.08 21.41 6.74
C THR A 202 0.21 20.04 7.38
N MET A 203 1.38 19.70 7.92
CA MET A 203 1.59 18.41 8.58
C MET A 203 0.72 18.22 9.81
N ALA A 204 0.52 19.26 10.62
CA ALA A 204 -0.39 19.21 11.75
C ALA A 204 -1.85 18.89 11.35
N ILE A 205 -2.29 19.35 10.17
CA ILE A 205 -3.61 19.01 9.63
C ILE A 205 -3.63 17.53 9.21
N ILE A 206 -2.63 17.08 8.44
CA ILE A 206 -2.53 15.70 7.98
C ILE A 206 -2.51 14.73 9.16
N GLU A 207 -1.67 14.99 10.17
CA GLU A 207 -1.58 14.14 11.36
C GLU A 207 -2.88 14.09 12.16
N LYS A 208 -3.60 15.20 12.25
CA LYS A 208 -4.92 15.26 12.89
C LYS A 208 -5.93 14.39 12.15
N GLU A 209 -5.98 14.48 10.82
CA GLU A 209 -6.89 13.68 10.00
C GLU A 209 -6.55 12.18 10.07
N GLU A 210 -5.27 11.82 9.99
CA GLU A 210 -4.81 10.44 10.13
C GLU A 210 -5.14 9.86 11.51
N ASN A 211 -4.88 10.62 12.59
CA ASN A 211 -5.19 10.20 13.96
C ASN A 211 -6.71 10.12 14.23
N GLY A 212 -7.51 10.93 13.55
CA GLY A 212 -8.96 10.88 13.54
C GLY A 212 -9.55 9.85 12.56
N GLY A 213 -8.71 9.23 11.73
CA GLY A 213 -9.11 8.37 10.64
C GLY A 213 -9.76 7.05 11.06
N SER A 214 -10.07 6.23 10.07
CA SER A 214 -10.72 4.93 10.28
C SER A 214 -9.78 3.95 11.00
N LYS A 215 -10.33 2.91 11.65
CA LYS A 215 -9.53 1.83 12.26
C LYS A 215 -9.01 0.85 11.19
N PRO A 216 -7.79 0.30 11.32
CA PRO A 216 -7.20 -0.65 10.36
C PRO A 216 -8.07 -1.86 10.05
N GLU A 217 -8.89 -2.32 10.99
CA GLU A 217 -9.78 -3.46 10.83
C GLU A 217 -10.85 -3.23 9.72
N LYS A 218 -11.21 -1.96 9.46
CA LYS A 218 -12.12 -1.63 8.35
C LYS A 218 -11.48 -1.95 7.00
N LEU A 219 -10.19 -1.66 6.86
CA LEU A 219 -9.42 -2.01 5.67
C LEU A 219 -9.24 -3.53 5.56
N ALA A 220 -8.87 -4.19 6.66
CA ALA A 220 -8.67 -5.63 6.71
C ALA A 220 -9.92 -6.39 6.24
N LYS A 221 -11.12 -6.00 6.71
CA LYS A 221 -12.39 -6.56 6.25
C LYS A 221 -12.66 -6.30 4.77
N ALA A 222 -12.28 -5.13 4.24
CA ALA A 222 -12.42 -4.83 2.82
C ALA A 222 -11.49 -5.71 1.98
N VAL A 223 -10.23 -5.89 2.39
CA VAL A 223 -9.27 -6.77 1.72
C VAL A 223 -9.73 -8.23 1.77
N ARG A 224 -10.22 -8.73 2.91
CA ARG A 224 -10.78 -10.07 3.01
C ARG A 224 -11.91 -10.28 2.01
N ARG A 225 -12.84 -9.33 1.87
CA ARG A 225 -13.91 -9.41 0.86
C ARG A 225 -13.36 -9.49 -0.57
N LEU A 226 -12.24 -8.81 -0.86
CA LEU A 226 -11.57 -8.92 -2.16
C LEU A 226 -10.96 -10.30 -2.35
N VAL A 227 -10.41 -10.91 -1.31
CA VAL A 227 -9.89 -12.29 -1.35
C VAL A 227 -11.02 -13.30 -1.61
N GLU A 228 -12.18 -13.13 -1.00
CA GLU A 228 -13.32 -14.05 -1.09
C GLU A 228 -14.09 -13.93 -2.41
N ARG A 229 -14.15 -12.75 -3.02
CA ARG A 229 -14.97 -12.53 -4.23
C ARG A 229 -14.42 -13.27 -5.46
N LYS A 230 -15.30 -13.98 -6.18
CA LYS A 230 -14.94 -14.58 -7.48
C LYS A 230 -14.48 -13.52 -8.48
N ASN A 231 -15.19 -12.41 -8.58
CA ASN A 231 -14.87 -11.26 -9.45
C ASN A 231 -14.76 -9.99 -8.60
N PRO A 232 -13.59 -9.68 -8.03
CA PRO A 232 -13.40 -8.46 -7.26
C PRO A 232 -13.36 -7.24 -8.18
N PRO A 233 -13.80 -6.06 -7.70
CA PRO A 233 -13.60 -4.81 -8.43
C PRO A 233 -12.10 -4.50 -8.53
N PHE A 234 -11.71 -3.84 -9.62
CA PHE A 234 -10.31 -3.46 -9.82
C PHE A 234 -9.86 -2.43 -8.76
N ARG A 235 -10.65 -1.37 -8.51
CA ARG A 235 -10.36 -0.35 -7.49
C ARG A 235 -11.34 -0.41 -6.33
N THR A 236 -10.82 -0.31 -5.11
CA THR A 236 -11.62 -0.27 -3.89
C THR A 236 -11.13 0.85 -2.97
N LYS A 237 -11.91 1.91 -2.85
CA LYS A 237 -11.65 3.02 -1.94
C LYS A 237 -12.18 2.71 -0.55
N VAL A 238 -11.35 2.88 0.49
CA VAL A 238 -11.72 2.59 1.89
C VAL A 238 -11.21 3.71 2.80
N GLY A 239 -12.08 4.26 3.64
CA GLY A 239 -11.67 5.33 4.56
C GLY A 239 -12.85 6.13 5.10
N PRO A 240 -12.61 7.35 5.57
CA PRO A 240 -13.65 8.32 5.88
C PRO A 240 -14.51 8.61 4.65
N TRP A 241 -15.81 8.73 4.83
CA TRP A 241 -16.75 8.82 3.71
C TRP A 241 -16.51 10.01 2.78
N PHE A 242 -16.13 11.17 3.35
CA PHE A 242 -15.88 12.39 2.58
C PHE A 242 -14.63 12.27 1.70
N GLN A 243 -13.56 11.61 2.19
CA GLN A 243 -12.35 11.37 1.40
C GLN A 243 -12.63 10.39 0.26
N VAL A 244 -13.39 9.32 0.55
CA VAL A 244 -13.82 8.36 -0.48
C VAL A 244 -14.68 9.05 -1.54
N ALA A 245 -15.60 9.93 -1.14
CA ALA A 245 -16.43 10.70 -2.07
C ALA A 245 -15.58 11.64 -2.93
N LEU A 246 -14.68 12.43 -2.32
CA LEU A 246 -13.79 13.33 -3.03
C LEU A 246 -12.89 12.57 -4.02
N ALA A 247 -12.28 11.46 -3.60
CA ALA A 247 -11.43 10.65 -4.46
C ALA A 247 -12.18 9.97 -5.63
N LYS A 248 -13.51 9.86 -5.58
CA LYS A 248 -14.32 9.39 -6.72
C LYS A 248 -14.57 10.47 -7.77
N VAL A 249 -14.64 11.73 -7.34
CA VAL A 249 -15.03 12.83 -8.22
C VAL A 249 -13.88 13.78 -8.56
N CYS A 250 -12.70 13.65 -7.94
CA CYS A 250 -11.60 14.59 -8.08
C CYS A 250 -11.17 14.80 -9.55
N HIS A 251 -11.23 13.77 -10.38
CA HIS A 251 -10.89 13.87 -11.80
C HIS A 251 -11.98 14.56 -12.66
N ALA A 252 -13.21 14.62 -12.16
CA ALA A 252 -14.31 15.34 -12.82
C ALA A 252 -14.35 16.83 -12.45
N VAL A 253 -13.64 17.23 -11.38
CA VAL A 253 -13.53 18.62 -10.95
C VAL A 253 -12.39 19.31 -11.70
N PRO A 254 -12.62 20.52 -12.30
CA PRO A 254 -11.54 21.29 -12.90
C PRO A 254 -10.39 21.50 -11.93
N TYR A 255 -9.15 21.20 -12.36
CA TYR A 255 -7.96 21.20 -11.48
C TYR A 255 -7.80 22.49 -10.68
N ARG A 256 -8.07 23.66 -11.28
CA ARG A 256 -7.97 24.96 -10.59
C ARG A 256 -8.88 25.04 -9.35
N LEU A 257 -10.09 24.46 -9.43
CA LEU A 257 -11.05 24.46 -8.32
C LEU A 257 -10.61 23.45 -7.26
N LEU A 258 -10.20 22.25 -7.67
CA LEU A 258 -9.66 21.24 -6.76
C LEU A 258 -8.44 21.76 -6.00
N ALA A 259 -7.47 22.34 -6.73
CA ALA A 259 -6.25 22.91 -6.15
C ALA A 259 -6.55 24.08 -5.19
N LYS A 260 -7.54 24.93 -5.51
CA LYS A 260 -7.97 26.01 -4.60
C LYS A 260 -8.55 25.43 -3.31
N GLY A 261 -9.41 24.40 -3.41
CA GLY A 261 -9.98 23.72 -2.25
C GLY A 261 -8.92 23.03 -1.39
N LEU A 262 -7.98 22.32 -2.02
CA LEU A 262 -6.88 21.65 -1.29
C LEU A 262 -5.95 22.66 -0.60
N ARG A 263 -5.56 23.74 -1.28
CA ARG A 263 -4.76 24.81 -0.66
C ARG A 263 -5.46 25.41 0.55
N TRP A 264 -6.76 25.68 0.44
CA TRP A 264 -7.55 26.17 1.56
C TRP A 264 -7.59 25.17 2.72
N PHE A 265 -7.87 23.90 2.44
CA PHE A 265 -7.92 22.81 3.43
C PHE A 265 -6.59 22.66 4.16
N TYR A 266 -5.48 22.58 3.42
CA TYR A 266 -4.13 22.43 3.97
C TYR A 266 -3.48 23.75 4.45
N LYS A 267 -4.22 24.87 4.43
CA LYS A 267 -3.75 26.21 4.82
C LYS A 267 -2.48 26.66 4.11
N ILE A 268 -2.34 26.32 2.84
CA ILE A 268 -1.27 26.78 1.95
C ILE A 268 -1.69 28.14 1.39
N LYS A 269 -0.98 29.19 1.80
CA LYS A 269 -1.24 30.57 1.39
C LYS A 269 -0.22 31.01 0.35
#